data_c5af12b8a5f3df5e17bc3b62871a23f0
#
_entry.id   c5af12b8a5f3df5e17bc3b62871a23f0
#
_cell.length_a   1.000
_cell.length_b   1.000
_cell.length_c   1.000
_cell.angle_alpha   90.00
_cell.angle_beta   90.00
_cell.angle_gamma   90.00
#
_symmetry.space_group_name_H-M   'P 1'
#
loop_
_entity.id
_entity.type
_entity.pdbx_description
1 polymer ?
#
loop_
_entity_poly.entity_id
_entity_poly.type
_entity_poly.pdbx_seq_one_letter_code
_entity_poly.pdbx_strand_id
1 'polypeptide(L)'
;ASDVYKRQTLTDVEDPGEYGLDVPTNVIEVVKTDGSSEKITVGDKNSSTGNTYICLNDDASTVYTTSTDFGSTFSGGLYNYAESESYPTITSSTISKIVVKKDNNSYTVTNNGKSSTGWYVQEEDNKKQEADSTQVGTLQSTVAGLSFAGYYNYNCTDWAAYGLEKPKMTLTVDYTEEVKAESTDDTESDSEANTNDTEDSSETTTQAVDKELVLYVGNVNETDGNYYVRLGDSSELHGISQASL
;
A
#
# COMPACT_ATOMS: atom_id res chain seq x y z
N ALA A 1 -11.30 -32.57 24.92
CA ALA A 1 -10.84 -33.88 24.39
C ALA A 1 -10.49 -33.85 22.90
N SER A 2 -10.66 -32.72 22.23
CA SER A 2 -10.41 -32.58 20.75
C SER A 2 -9.00 -32.19 20.37
N ASP A 3 -8.15 -31.71 21.29
CA ASP A 3 -6.82 -31.23 21.00
C ASP A 3 -5.69 -32.26 21.09
N VAL A 4 -5.95 -33.40 21.68
CA VAL A 4 -4.93 -34.43 21.94
C VAL A 4 -4.51 -35.17 20.66
N TYR A 5 -5.32 -35.17 19.62
CA TYR A 5 -5.04 -35.84 18.35
C TYR A 5 -4.30 -34.95 17.30
N LYS A 6 -4.09 -33.68 17.60
CA LYS A 6 -3.51 -32.74 16.62
C LYS A 6 -1.99 -32.59 16.73
N ARG A 7 -1.36 -33.12 17.79
CA ARG A 7 0.08 -33.04 18.00
C ARG A 7 0.61 -34.43 18.31
N GLN A 8 1.41 -34.97 17.43
CA GLN A 8 2.25 -36.13 17.72
C GLN A 8 3.63 -35.62 18.07
N THR A 9 4.27 -36.25 19.06
CA THR A 9 5.66 -35.99 19.46
C THR A 9 6.44 -37.24 19.20
N LEU A 10 7.53 -37.10 18.46
CA LEU A 10 8.51 -38.15 18.23
C LEU A 10 9.74 -37.80 19.08
N THR A 11 10.17 -38.71 19.91
CA THR A 11 11.39 -38.56 20.77
C THR A 11 12.48 -39.50 20.30
N ASP A 12 13.71 -39.17 20.68
CA ASP A 12 14.90 -39.96 20.33
C ASP A 12 15.09 -40.10 18.81
N VAL A 13 14.82 -39.00 18.06
CA VAL A 13 15.02 -38.95 16.62
C VAL A 13 16.52 -38.96 16.33
N GLU A 14 16.98 -39.98 15.60
CA GLU A 14 18.40 -40.14 15.24
C GLU A 14 18.75 -39.37 13.97
N ASP A 15 17.81 -39.28 13.00
CA ASP A 15 18.01 -38.58 11.73
C ASP A 15 16.92 -37.51 11.51
N PRO A 16 17.19 -36.25 11.86
CA PRO A 16 16.29 -35.15 11.59
C PRO A 16 16.01 -34.88 10.10
N GLY A 17 16.89 -35.34 9.21
CA GLY A 17 16.76 -35.22 7.76
C GLY A 17 15.56 -35.96 7.22
N GLU A 18 15.12 -37.06 7.85
CA GLU A 18 13.88 -37.78 7.47
C GLU A 18 12.60 -36.91 7.59
N TYR A 19 12.68 -35.81 8.35
CA TYR A 19 11.60 -34.87 8.61
C TYR A 19 11.82 -33.50 7.94
N GLY A 20 12.90 -33.37 7.12
CA GLY A 20 13.27 -32.12 6.45
C GLY A 20 13.80 -31.04 7.40
N LEU A 21 14.29 -31.42 8.59
CA LEU A 21 14.77 -30.47 9.60
C LEU A 21 16.22 -30.07 9.43
N ASP A 22 16.98 -30.78 8.59
CA ASP A 22 18.34 -30.45 8.16
C ASP A 22 18.39 -29.40 7.07
N VAL A 23 17.31 -29.31 6.25
CA VAL A 23 17.11 -28.30 5.22
C VAL A 23 15.69 -27.70 5.40
N PRO A 24 15.47 -26.91 6.47
CA PRO A 24 14.14 -26.47 6.85
C PRO A 24 13.50 -25.54 5.80
N THR A 25 12.19 -25.67 5.61
CA THR A 25 11.44 -24.77 4.74
C THR A 25 11.31 -23.36 5.30
N ASN A 26 11.18 -23.25 6.63
CA ASN A 26 11.11 -21.99 7.37
C ASN A 26 11.82 -22.13 8.71
N VAL A 27 12.42 -21.04 9.17
CA VAL A 27 12.89 -20.87 10.54
C VAL A 27 12.22 -19.62 11.10
N ILE A 28 11.48 -19.78 12.20
CA ILE A 28 10.70 -18.72 12.81
C ILE A 28 11.26 -18.49 14.21
N GLU A 29 11.67 -17.27 14.51
CA GLU A 29 12.06 -16.85 15.84
C GLU A 29 11.02 -15.89 16.41
N VAL A 30 10.51 -16.25 17.59
CA VAL A 30 9.53 -15.42 18.33
C VAL A 30 10.24 -14.83 19.53
N VAL A 31 10.48 -13.53 19.51
CA VAL A 31 11.03 -12.77 20.64
C VAL A 31 9.87 -12.21 21.47
N LYS A 32 9.84 -12.59 22.75
CA LYS A 32 8.81 -12.14 23.70
C LYS A 32 9.18 -10.78 24.31
N THR A 33 8.20 -10.14 24.91
CA THR A 33 8.39 -8.81 25.55
C THR A 33 9.35 -8.83 26.74
N ASP A 34 9.58 -10.00 27.35
CA ASP A 34 10.55 -10.20 28.42
C ASP A 34 11.99 -10.43 27.91
N GLY A 35 12.19 -10.40 26.58
CA GLY A 35 13.47 -10.61 25.91
C GLY A 35 13.83 -12.08 25.70
N SER A 36 13.02 -13.05 26.17
CA SER A 36 13.23 -14.46 25.83
C SER A 36 12.80 -14.73 24.39
N SER A 37 13.47 -15.69 23.73
CA SER A 37 13.07 -16.11 22.39
C SER A 37 12.77 -17.61 22.34
N GLU A 38 11.90 -17.96 21.40
CA GLU A 38 11.64 -19.36 21.02
C GLU A 38 11.81 -19.50 19.52
N LYS A 39 12.51 -20.56 19.11
CA LYS A 39 12.78 -20.86 17.71
C LYS A 39 11.97 -22.07 17.28
N ILE A 40 11.30 -21.94 16.14
CA ILE A 40 10.55 -23.02 15.51
C ILE A 40 11.22 -23.30 14.16
N THR A 41 11.78 -24.50 14.03
CA THR A 41 12.33 -24.98 12.75
C THR A 41 11.27 -25.84 12.07
N VAL A 42 10.92 -25.51 10.82
CA VAL A 42 9.82 -26.11 10.06
C VAL A 42 10.41 -27.02 8.99
N GLY A 43 10.14 -28.30 9.10
CA GLY A 43 10.56 -29.30 8.13
C GLY A 43 9.50 -29.63 7.10
N ASP A 44 9.47 -30.88 6.66
CA ASP A 44 8.60 -31.37 5.61
C ASP A 44 7.14 -31.55 6.05
N LYS A 45 6.27 -31.64 5.07
CA LYS A 45 4.87 -32.01 5.25
C LYS A 45 4.69 -33.51 5.12
N ASN A 46 4.09 -34.14 6.12
CA ASN A 46 3.73 -35.55 6.06
C ASN A 46 2.63 -35.78 5.01
N SER A 47 2.96 -36.54 3.98
CA SER A 47 2.06 -36.81 2.84
C SER A 47 0.78 -37.57 3.20
N SER A 48 0.82 -38.35 4.27
CA SER A 48 -0.33 -39.18 4.71
C SER A 48 -1.29 -38.43 5.60
N THR A 49 -0.79 -37.55 6.49
CA THR A 49 -1.60 -36.82 7.46
C THR A 49 -1.84 -35.38 7.08
N GLY A 50 -1.01 -34.80 6.18
CA GLY A 50 -1.00 -33.40 5.85
C GLY A 50 -0.40 -32.48 6.93
N ASN A 51 0.08 -33.05 8.04
CA ASN A 51 0.72 -32.29 9.11
C ASN A 51 2.17 -31.94 8.76
N THR A 52 2.66 -30.85 9.31
CA THR A 52 4.05 -30.37 9.13
C THR A 52 4.88 -30.81 10.33
N TYR A 53 6.08 -31.29 10.07
CA TYR A 53 7.07 -31.58 11.11
C TYR A 53 7.76 -30.30 11.56
N ILE A 54 7.96 -30.16 12.87
CA ILE A 54 8.68 -29.04 13.47
C ILE A 54 9.57 -29.51 14.61
N CYS A 55 10.65 -28.78 14.88
CA CYS A 55 11.34 -28.86 16.16
C CYS A 55 11.46 -27.49 16.82
N LEU A 56 11.69 -27.48 18.13
CA LEU A 56 11.73 -26.25 18.92
C LEU A 56 13.14 -26.04 19.47
N ASN A 57 13.62 -24.80 19.43
CA ASN A 57 14.86 -24.34 20.05
C ASN A 57 16.08 -25.18 19.64
N ASP A 58 16.12 -25.57 18.37
CA ASP A 58 17.19 -26.44 17.79
C ASP A 58 17.29 -27.82 18.38
N ASP A 59 16.32 -28.27 19.19
CA ASP A 59 16.26 -29.65 19.69
C ASP A 59 15.63 -30.58 18.64
N ALA A 60 16.43 -31.00 17.68
CA ALA A 60 16.01 -31.91 16.62
C ALA A 60 15.86 -33.37 17.08
N SER A 61 16.23 -33.71 18.32
CA SER A 61 15.94 -35.03 18.90
C SER A 61 14.49 -35.24 19.25
N THR A 62 13.72 -34.11 19.34
CA THR A 62 12.30 -34.10 19.59
C THR A 62 11.55 -33.43 18.45
N VAL A 63 10.82 -34.19 17.66
CA VAL A 63 10.03 -33.71 16.52
C VAL A 63 8.55 -33.72 16.85
N TYR A 64 7.92 -32.62 16.57
CA TYR A 64 6.49 -32.43 16.73
C TYR A 64 5.79 -32.42 15.37
N THR A 65 4.50 -32.78 15.36
CA THR A 65 3.66 -32.56 14.19
C THR A 65 2.58 -31.51 14.47
N THR A 66 2.31 -30.67 13.51
CA THR A 66 1.26 -29.65 13.61
C THR A 66 0.44 -29.56 12.32
N SER A 67 -0.85 -29.27 12.46
CA SER A 67 -1.73 -28.97 11.32
C SER A 67 -1.62 -27.53 10.80
N THR A 68 -0.80 -26.71 11.48
CA THR A 68 -0.57 -25.33 11.04
C THR A 68 0.32 -25.33 9.79
N ASP A 69 -0.12 -24.66 8.75
CA ASP A 69 0.68 -24.45 7.54
C ASP A 69 1.58 -23.23 7.73
N PHE A 70 2.72 -23.45 8.37
CA PHE A 70 3.74 -22.40 8.57
C PHE A 70 4.31 -21.90 7.25
N GLY A 71 4.40 -22.74 6.22
CA GLY A 71 4.91 -22.36 4.91
C GLY A 71 4.06 -21.26 4.28
N SER A 72 2.75 -21.40 4.26
CA SER A 72 1.87 -20.37 3.72
C SER A 72 1.74 -19.16 4.65
N THR A 73 1.70 -19.38 5.97
CA THR A 73 1.55 -18.30 6.95
C THR A 73 2.73 -17.31 6.91
N PHE A 74 3.96 -17.82 6.71
CA PHE A 74 5.18 -17.01 6.69
C PHE A 74 5.84 -16.94 5.31
N SER A 75 5.08 -17.13 4.23
CA SER A 75 5.57 -17.00 2.86
C SER A 75 5.73 -15.55 2.41
N GLY A 76 5.08 -14.63 3.09
CA GLY A 76 5.12 -13.21 2.76
C GLY A 76 6.51 -12.61 2.97
N GLY A 77 6.95 -11.81 2.00
CA GLY A 77 8.16 -10.99 2.14
C GLY A 77 7.90 -9.72 2.96
N LEU A 78 8.96 -8.94 3.15
CA LEU A 78 8.92 -7.68 3.89
C LEU A 78 7.74 -6.77 3.49
N TYR A 79 7.51 -6.63 2.19
CA TYR A 79 6.48 -5.72 1.64
C TYR A 79 5.04 -6.19 1.82
N ASN A 80 4.82 -7.42 2.26
CA ASN A 80 3.49 -7.89 2.68
C ASN A 80 3.11 -7.41 4.09
N TYR A 81 4.10 -6.98 4.88
CA TYR A 81 3.92 -6.57 6.28
C TYR A 81 4.29 -5.10 6.51
N ALA A 82 5.06 -4.50 5.61
CA ALA A 82 5.41 -3.09 5.71
C ALA A 82 4.17 -2.22 5.43
N GLU A 83 3.95 -1.22 6.26
CA GLU A 83 3.01 -0.15 5.95
C GLU A 83 3.54 0.64 4.75
N SER A 84 2.67 0.93 3.79
CA SER A 84 3.00 1.67 2.58
C SER A 84 2.11 2.88 2.43
N GLU A 85 2.62 3.93 1.79
CA GLU A 85 1.77 5.02 1.35
C GLU A 85 0.70 4.52 0.38
N SER A 86 -0.44 5.18 0.38
CA SER A 86 -1.51 4.90 -0.57
C SER A 86 -1.55 5.98 -1.66
N TYR A 87 -1.99 5.61 -2.87
CA TYR A 87 -2.36 6.60 -3.85
C TYR A 87 -3.47 7.48 -3.24
N PRO A 88 -3.38 8.83 -3.32
CA PRO A 88 -4.36 9.71 -2.71
C PRO A 88 -5.78 9.46 -3.24
N THR A 89 -6.76 9.53 -2.35
CA THR A 89 -8.17 9.47 -2.75
C THR A 89 -8.58 10.81 -3.34
N ILE A 90 -8.73 10.86 -4.67
CA ILE A 90 -9.10 12.07 -5.40
C ILE A 90 -10.53 11.92 -5.89
N THR A 91 -11.39 12.91 -5.59
CA THR A 91 -12.72 13.00 -6.19
C THR A 91 -12.61 13.67 -7.56
N SER A 92 -13.03 13.02 -8.63
CA SER A 92 -12.85 13.54 -10.00
C SER A 92 -13.39 14.95 -10.21
N SER A 93 -14.52 15.32 -9.56
CA SER A 93 -15.12 16.64 -9.65
C SER A 93 -14.35 17.75 -8.93
N THR A 94 -13.42 17.43 -8.04
CA THR A 94 -12.60 18.42 -7.33
C THR A 94 -11.29 18.75 -8.05
N ILE A 95 -10.99 18.04 -9.15
CA ILE A 95 -9.80 18.29 -9.96
C ILE A 95 -10.00 19.60 -10.73
N SER A 96 -9.08 20.54 -10.59
CA SER A 96 -9.08 21.85 -11.23
C SER A 96 -8.07 21.97 -12.37
N LYS A 97 -7.00 21.16 -12.33
CA LYS A 97 -5.96 21.17 -13.35
C LYS A 97 -5.25 19.83 -13.45
N ILE A 98 -4.90 19.43 -14.65
CA ILE A 98 -4.08 18.26 -14.94
C ILE A 98 -2.96 18.68 -15.91
N VAL A 99 -1.72 18.39 -15.56
CA VAL A 99 -0.55 18.58 -16.42
C VAL A 99 0.03 17.22 -16.72
N VAL A 100 0.18 16.90 -17.99
CA VAL A 100 0.86 15.68 -18.44
C VAL A 100 2.10 16.09 -19.22
N LYS A 101 3.26 15.61 -18.77
CA LYS A 101 4.53 15.70 -19.49
C LYS A 101 4.92 14.29 -19.88
N LYS A 102 5.06 14.03 -21.17
CA LYS A 102 5.43 12.72 -21.71
C LYS A 102 6.46 12.92 -22.82
N ASP A 103 7.64 12.32 -22.68
CA ASP A 103 8.76 12.49 -23.57
C ASP A 103 9.12 14.00 -23.73
N ASN A 104 8.94 14.55 -24.95
CA ASN A 104 9.20 15.95 -25.25
C ASN A 104 7.90 16.79 -25.33
N ASN A 105 6.75 16.21 -25.04
CA ASN A 105 5.46 16.88 -25.14
C ASN A 105 4.90 17.19 -23.74
N SER A 106 4.31 18.36 -23.59
CA SER A 106 3.62 18.76 -22.36
C SER A 106 2.29 19.40 -22.71
N TYR A 107 1.22 18.95 -22.07
CA TYR A 107 -0.07 19.63 -22.16
C TYR A 107 -0.70 19.83 -20.80
N THR A 108 -1.50 20.87 -20.69
CA THR A 108 -2.25 21.24 -19.50
C THR A 108 -3.73 21.27 -19.82
N VAL A 109 -4.54 20.62 -18.99
CA VAL A 109 -5.99 20.73 -19.00
C VAL A 109 -6.40 21.47 -17.73
N THR A 110 -7.08 22.60 -17.84
CA THR A 110 -7.40 23.46 -16.70
C THR A 110 -8.84 23.98 -16.77
N ASN A 111 -9.50 24.04 -15.61
CA ASN A 111 -10.81 24.65 -15.46
C ASN A 111 -10.66 26.16 -15.25
N ASN A 112 -11.56 26.94 -15.82
CA ASN A 112 -11.57 28.40 -15.64
C ASN A 112 -12.19 28.86 -14.30
N GLY A 113 -12.64 27.92 -13.46
CA GLY A 113 -13.28 28.18 -12.17
C GLY A 113 -14.68 28.80 -12.26
N LYS A 114 -15.26 28.97 -13.48
CA LYS A 114 -16.54 29.65 -13.68
C LYS A 114 -17.70 28.68 -13.96
N SER A 115 -17.41 27.49 -14.44
CA SER A 115 -18.42 26.45 -14.69
C SER A 115 -17.77 25.07 -14.78
N SER A 116 -18.57 24.02 -14.55
CA SER A 116 -18.13 22.63 -14.71
C SER A 116 -17.75 22.27 -16.15
N THR A 117 -18.15 23.08 -17.14
CA THR A 117 -17.86 22.88 -18.55
C THR A 117 -16.77 23.82 -19.08
N GLY A 118 -16.24 24.69 -18.22
CA GLY A 118 -15.27 25.72 -18.61
C GLY A 118 -13.83 25.18 -18.64
N TRP A 119 -13.59 24.10 -19.36
CA TRP A 119 -12.29 23.48 -19.49
C TRP A 119 -11.54 23.95 -20.73
N TYR A 120 -10.24 24.11 -20.59
CA TYR A 120 -9.31 24.50 -21.65
C TYR A 120 -8.14 23.51 -21.69
N VAL A 121 -7.66 23.28 -22.90
CA VAL A 121 -6.41 22.54 -23.13
C VAL A 121 -5.37 23.48 -23.73
N GLN A 122 -4.13 23.31 -23.30
CA GLN A 122 -2.99 24.05 -23.78
C GLN A 122 -1.79 23.10 -23.90
N GLU A 123 -1.16 23.08 -25.07
CA GLU A 123 0.10 22.38 -25.29
C GLU A 123 1.24 23.38 -25.15
N GLU A 124 2.16 23.13 -24.19
CA GLU A 124 3.28 24.04 -23.86
C GLU A 124 2.83 25.52 -23.76
N ASP A 125 3.47 26.40 -24.51
CA ASP A 125 3.18 27.83 -24.56
C ASP A 125 2.18 28.20 -25.66
N ASN A 126 1.56 27.23 -26.31
CA ASN A 126 0.56 27.47 -27.35
C ASN A 126 -0.70 28.16 -26.81
N LYS A 127 -1.54 28.66 -27.71
CA LYS A 127 -2.78 29.29 -27.32
C LYS A 127 -3.76 28.26 -26.69
N LYS A 128 -4.38 28.64 -25.56
CA LYS A 128 -5.45 27.88 -24.94
C LYS A 128 -6.61 27.68 -25.90
N GLN A 129 -7.14 26.47 -25.95
CA GLN A 129 -8.32 26.08 -26.69
C GLN A 129 -9.37 25.51 -25.75
N GLU A 130 -10.65 25.63 -26.11
CA GLU A 130 -11.73 24.94 -25.36
C GLU A 130 -11.52 23.44 -25.47
N ALA A 131 -11.64 22.75 -24.34
CA ALA A 131 -11.50 21.31 -24.26
C ALA A 131 -12.87 20.61 -24.39
N ASP A 132 -12.88 19.42 -24.95
CA ASP A 132 -14.04 18.54 -24.94
C ASP A 132 -14.32 18.08 -23.49
N SER A 133 -15.43 18.52 -22.93
CA SER A 133 -15.80 18.24 -21.54
C SER A 133 -15.99 16.74 -21.25
N THR A 134 -16.41 15.95 -22.26
CA THR A 134 -16.56 14.50 -22.13
C THR A 134 -15.18 13.83 -21.99
N GLN A 135 -14.22 14.24 -22.83
CA GLN A 135 -12.84 13.72 -22.76
C GLN A 135 -12.15 14.14 -21.47
N VAL A 136 -12.38 15.37 -21.02
CA VAL A 136 -11.86 15.85 -19.72
C VAL A 136 -12.46 15.04 -18.57
N GLY A 137 -13.77 14.78 -18.57
CA GLY A 137 -14.41 13.93 -17.56
C GLY A 137 -13.84 12.52 -17.51
N THR A 138 -13.52 11.94 -18.68
CA THR A 138 -12.84 10.64 -18.76
C THR A 138 -11.44 10.73 -18.15
N LEU A 139 -10.65 11.75 -18.48
CA LEU A 139 -9.31 11.95 -17.93
C LEU A 139 -9.35 12.14 -16.40
N GLN A 140 -10.28 12.96 -15.89
CA GLN A 140 -10.48 13.15 -14.45
C GLN A 140 -10.82 11.84 -13.74
N SER A 141 -11.72 11.04 -14.33
CA SER A 141 -12.11 9.74 -13.77
C SER A 141 -10.96 8.74 -13.80
N THR A 142 -10.14 8.76 -14.86
CA THR A 142 -8.94 7.93 -14.94
C THR A 142 -7.95 8.30 -13.83
N VAL A 143 -7.64 9.58 -13.68
CA VAL A 143 -6.71 10.07 -12.64
C VAL A 143 -7.23 9.75 -11.24
N ALA A 144 -8.51 9.96 -10.97
CA ALA A 144 -9.13 9.66 -9.68
C ALA A 144 -9.20 8.14 -9.39
N GLY A 145 -9.23 7.32 -10.42
CA GLY A 145 -9.28 5.85 -10.32
C GLY A 145 -7.92 5.16 -10.26
N LEU A 146 -6.80 5.90 -10.32
CA LEU A 146 -5.47 5.30 -10.19
C LEU A 146 -5.28 4.68 -8.80
N SER A 147 -4.52 3.61 -8.75
CA SER A 147 -4.15 2.95 -7.51
C SER A 147 -2.84 2.19 -7.69
N PHE A 148 -2.13 1.98 -6.60
CA PHE A 148 -0.94 1.15 -6.64
C PHE A 148 -1.31 -0.33 -6.83
N ALA A 149 -0.61 -0.98 -7.75
CA ALA A 149 -0.71 -2.40 -8.03
C ALA A 149 0.47 -3.21 -7.48
N GLY A 150 1.53 -2.53 -7.07
CA GLY A 150 2.74 -3.13 -6.50
C GLY A 150 3.44 -2.20 -5.54
N TYR A 151 4.15 -2.80 -4.56
CA TYR A 151 5.02 -2.12 -3.62
C TYR A 151 6.39 -2.80 -3.66
N TYR A 152 7.43 -2.10 -4.08
CA TYR A 152 8.71 -2.70 -4.42
C TYR A 152 9.85 -2.28 -3.50
N ASN A 153 9.82 -1.04 -2.98
CA ASN A 153 10.88 -0.55 -2.09
C ASN A 153 10.35 0.59 -1.21
N TYR A 154 10.51 0.46 0.12
CA TYR A 154 10.10 1.47 1.08
C TYR A 154 11.13 2.60 1.26
N ASN A 155 12.36 2.42 0.78
CA ASN A 155 13.43 3.41 0.87
C ASN A 155 14.34 3.31 -0.37
N CYS A 156 13.79 3.69 -1.51
CA CYS A 156 14.48 3.67 -2.78
C CYS A 156 15.47 4.85 -2.87
N THR A 157 16.71 4.55 -3.21
CA THR A 157 17.78 5.55 -3.39
C THR A 157 18.33 5.57 -4.82
N ASP A 158 18.15 4.50 -5.60
CA ASP A 158 18.56 4.39 -6.99
C ASP A 158 17.37 4.53 -7.94
N TRP A 159 16.92 5.75 -8.14
CA TRP A 159 15.82 6.07 -9.05
C TRP A 159 16.16 5.85 -10.53
N ALA A 160 17.44 5.90 -10.89
CA ALA A 160 17.90 5.69 -12.26
C ALA A 160 17.60 4.27 -12.74
N ALA A 161 17.76 3.25 -11.88
CA ALA A 161 17.48 1.86 -12.19
C ALA A 161 16.03 1.64 -12.65
N TYR A 162 15.11 2.44 -12.14
CA TYR A 162 13.66 2.34 -12.41
C TYR A 162 13.18 3.34 -13.45
N GLY A 163 14.10 4.16 -14.03
CA GLY A 163 13.76 5.21 -14.99
C GLY A 163 13.05 6.41 -14.38
N LEU A 164 13.17 6.62 -13.07
CA LEU A 164 12.49 7.67 -12.31
C LEU A 164 13.36 8.90 -12.03
N GLU A 165 14.68 8.84 -12.31
CA GLU A 165 15.54 10.04 -12.37
C GLU A 165 15.20 10.92 -13.58
N LYS A 166 14.81 10.29 -14.70
CA LYS A 166 14.28 10.93 -15.90
C LYS A 166 13.00 10.20 -16.31
N PRO A 167 11.87 10.54 -15.68
CA PRO A 167 10.63 9.81 -15.87
C PRO A 167 10.13 9.94 -17.32
N LYS A 168 9.56 8.86 -17.85
CA LYS A 168 8.93 8.84 -19.18
C LYS A 168 7.66 9.69 -19.22
N MET A 169 6.97 9.77 -18.08
CA MET A 169 5.82 10.62 -17.91
C MET A 169 5.81 11.24 -16.51
N THR A 170 5.37 12.48 -16.41
CA THR A 170 5.03 13.13 -15.16
C THR A 170 3.59 13.61 -15.24
N LEU A 171 2.79 13.22 -14.27
CA LEU A 171 1.42 13.67 -14.09
C LEU A 171 1.37 14.59 -12.88
N THR A 172 0.89 15.83 -13.07
CA THR A 172 0.62 16.76 -11.97
C THR A 172 -0.88 17.07 -11.94
N VAL A 173 -1.50 16.99 -10.77
CA VAL A 173 -2.93 17.18 -10.59
C VAL A 173 -3.20 18.14 -9.45
N ASP A 174 -3.86 19.27 -9.72
CA ASP A 174 -4.35 20.19 -8.70
C ASP A 174 -5.82 19.84 -8.41
N TYR A 175 -6.15 19.62 -7.15
CA TYR A 175 -7.49 19.24 -6.69
C TYR A 175 -7.76 19.80 -5.30
N THR A 176 -9.02 19.75 -4.86
CA THR A 176 -9.40 20.08 -3.48
C THR A 176 -9.82 18.85 -2.71
N GLU A 177 -9.45 18.80 -1.43
CA GLU A 177 -9.84 17.76 -0.47
C GLU A 177 -10.60 18.39 0.69
N GLU A 178 -11.69 17.75 1.11
CA GLU A 178 -12.39 18.16 2.32
C GLU A 178 -11.73 17.51 3.54
N VAL A 179 -11.14 18.32 4.40
CA VAL A 179 -10.56 17.88 5.67
C VAL A 179 -11.44 18.33 6.83
N LYS A 180 -11.54 17.50 7.87
CA LYS A 180 -12.22 17.90 9.10
C LYS A 180 -11.46 19.07 9.73
N ALA A 181 -12.16 20.16 10.04
CA ALA A 181 -11.60 21.24 10.83
C ALA A 181 -11.30 20.70 12.23
N GLU A 182 -10.04 20.80 12.68
CA GLU A 182 -9.71 20.58 14.08
C GLU A 182 -10.36 21.68 14.91
N SER A 183 -11.29 21.30 15.80
CA SER A 183 -11.81 22.22 16.80
C SER A 183 -10.71 22.43 17.84
N THR A 184 -10.00 23.56 17.78
CA THR A 184 -9.20 24.05 18.88
C THR A 184 -10.16 24.63 19.94
N ASP A 185 -10.70 23.77 20.80
CA ASP A 185 -11.39 24.21 22.00
C ASP A 185 -10.52 23.86 23.22
N ASP A 186 -9.53 24.73 23.48
CA ASP A 186 -8.89 24.87 24.78
C ASP A 186 -9.71 25.86 25.61
N THR A 187 -10.80 25.38 26.20
CA THR A 187 -11.46 26.13 27.28
C THR A 187 -11.77 25.14 28.41
N GLU A 188 -10.85 25.07 29.38
CA GLU A 188 -11.17 24.58 30.73
C GLU A 188 -12.29 25.48 31.28
N SER A 189 -13.49 24.93 31.47
CA SER A 189 -14.47 25.49 32.40
C SER A 189 -15.22 24.37 33.09
N ASP A 190 -14.88 24.28 34.35
CA ASP A 190 -15.54 23.55 35.41
C ASP A 190 -16.98 24.06 35.58
N SER A 191 -18.00 23.21 35.46
CA SER A 191 -19.30 23.34 36.17
C SER A 191 -20.28 22.22 35.83
N GLU A 192 -20.56 21.42 36.82
CA GLU A 192 -21.78 20.71 37.25
C GLU A 192 -22.93 20.44 36.26
N ALA A 193 -23.24 19.14 36.27
CA ALA A 193 -24.44 18.39 35.90
C ALA A 193 -25.74 19.18 35.58
N ASN A 194 -26.30 18.90 34.40
CA ASN A 194 -27.73 18.67 34.28
C ASN A 194 -28.06 17.77 33.07
N THR A 195 -28.79 16.68 33.35
CA THR A 195 -29.30 15.71 32.39
C THR A 195 -30.42 16.34 31.56
N ASN A 196 -30.24 16.34 30.21
CA ASN A 196 -31.37 16.23 29.30
C ASN A 196 -30.90 15.65 27.95
N ASP A 197 -31.50 14.53 27.55
CA ASP A 197 -31.37 13.92 26.24
C ASP A 197 -31.76 14.91 25.15
N THR A 198 -30.77 15.30 24.36
CA THR A 198 -30.99 15.90 23.04
C THR A 198 -29.92 15.30 22.14
N GLU A 199 -30.35 14.64 21.07
CA GLU A 199 -29.47 14.10 20.04
C GLU A 199 -28.56 15.23 19.52
N ASP A 200 -27.31 15.23 19.95
CA ASP A 200 -26.28 16.16 19.50
C ASP A 200 -25.81 15.72 18.12
N SER A 201 -26.41 16.27 17.09
CA SER A 201 -25.83 16.25 15.74
C SER A 201 -24.64 17.21 15.74
N SER A 202 -23.46 16.74 16.12
CA SER A 202 -22.24 17.51 15.94
C SER A 202 -22.02 17.70 14.44
N GLU A 203 -22.34 18.88 13.93
CA GLU A 203 -21.94 19.31 12.59
C GLU A 203 -20.42 19.30 12.51
N THR A 204 -19.88 18.24 11.89
CA THR A 204 -18.46 18.16 11.57
C THR A 204 -18.20 19.21 10.49
N THR A 205 -17.64 20.35 10.86
CA THR A 205 -17.23 21.38 9.90
C THR A 205 -16.08 20.82 9.07
N THR A 206 -16.29 20.69 7.75
CA THR A 206 -15.22 20.35 6.81
C THR A 206 -14.71 21.62 6.14
N GLN A 207 -13.42 21.68 5.86
CA GLN A 207 -12.77 22.75 5.11
C GLN A 207 -12.15 22.18 3.85
N ALA A 208 -12.40 22.82 2.70
CA ALA A 208 -11.72 22.49 1.45
C ALA A 208 -10.28 22.99 1.47
N VAL A 209 -9.34 22.11 1.20
CA VAL A 209 -7.89 22.40 1.15
C VAL A 209 -7.37 22.05 -0.24
N ASP A 210 -6.63 23.00 -0.83
CA ASP A 210 -5.96 22.78 -2.10
C ASP A 210 -4.81 21.78 -1.93
N LYS A 211 -4.75 20.82 -2.83
CA LYS A 211 -3.72 19.74 -2.88
C LYS A 211 -3.13 19.65 -4.28
N GLU A 212 -1.88 19.26 -4.33
CA GLU A 212 -1.20 18.90 -5.56
C GLU A 212 -0.69 17.45 -5.46
N LEU A 213 -1.00 16.64 -6.46
CA LEU A 213 -0.41 15.33 -6.68
C LEU A 213 0.64 15.44 -7.78
N VAL A 214 1.83 14.90 -7.55
CA VAL A 214 2.84 14.69 -8.59
C VAL A 214 3.14 13.19 -8.66
N LEU A 215 2.91 12.59 -9.82
CA LEU A 215 3.23 11.18 -10.08
C LEU A 215 4.30 11.09 -11.17
N TYR A 216 5.43 10.49 -10.84
CA TYR A 216 6.48 10.16 -11.79
C TYR A 216 6.32 8.73 -12.27
N VAL A 217 6.39 8.51 -13.58
CA VAL A 217 6.24 7.20 -14.23
C VAL A 217 7.53 6.85 -14.95
N GLY A 218 8.15 5.75 -14.55
CA GLY A 218 9.42 5.26 -15.05
C GLY A 218 9.30 4.12 -16.07
N ASN A 219 10.18 3.13 -15.91
CA ASN A 219 10.22 1.95 -16.77
C ASN A 219 9.11 0.96 -16.40
N VAL A 220 8.87 -0.01 -17.29
CA VAL A 220 8.02 -1.17 -17.01
C VAL A 220 8.84 -2.18 -16.21
N ASN A 221 8.23 -2.75 -15.17
CA ASN A 221 8.73 -3.92 -14.48
C ASN A 221 8.44 -5.17 -15.33
N GLU A 222 9.47 -5.83 -15.83
CA GLU A 222 9.33 -6.99 -16.71
C GLU A 222 8.74 -8.23 -16.00
N THR A 223 8.74 -8.22 -14.65
CA THR A 223 8.26 -9.36 -13.86
C THR A 223 6.73 -9.39 -13.78
N ASP A 224 6.08 -8.24 -13.59
CA ASP A 224 4.63 -8.14 -13.37
C ASP A 224 3.91 -7.22 -14.37
N GLY A 225 4.66 -6.53 -15.24
CA GLY A 225 4.15 -5.65 -16.28
C GLY A 225 3.65 -4.30 -15.81
N ASN A 226 3.86 -3.92 -14.55
CA ASN A 226 3.48 -2.60 -14.05
C ASN A 226 4.52 -1.55 -14.43
N TYR A 227 4.11 -0.27 -14.52
CA TYR A 227 5.07 0.83 -14.51
C TYR A 227 5.60 1.06 -13.11
N TYR A 228 6.91 1.25 -12.97
CA TYR A 228 7.48 1.82 -11.75
C TYR A 228 7.03 3.27 -11.59
N VAL A 229 6.57 3.60 -10.40
CA VAL A 229 6.08 4.96 -10.10
C VAL A 229 6.56 5.46 -8.74
N ARG A 230 6.58 6.80 -8.60
CA ARG A 230 6.86 7.50 -7.36
C ARG A 230 5.91 8.69 -7.20
N LEU A 231 5.39 8.90 -5.99
CA LEU A 231 4.65 10.11 -5.62
C LEU A 231 5.59 11.21 -5.13
N GLY A 232 5.56 12.37 -5.77
CA GLY A 232 6.29 13.55 -5.31
C GLY A 232 7.71 13.26 -4.83
N ASP A 233 8.01 13.66 -3.60
CA ASP A 233 9.31 13.44 -2.96
C ASP A 233 9.36 12.17 -2.10
N SER A 234 8.37 11.26 -2.22
CA SER A 234 8.36 10.00 -1.50
C SER A 234 9.63 9.17 -1.74
N SER A 235 10.08 8.45 -0.73
CA SER A 235 11.14 7.45 -0.89
C SER A 235 10.61 6.08 -1.32
N GLU A 236 9.30 5.92 -1.44
CA GLU A 236 8.68 4.64 -1.79
C GLU A 236 8.58 4.42 -3.29
N LEU A 237 8.91 3.20 -3.71
CA LEU A 237 8.78 2.74 -5.09
C LEU A 237 7.57 1.85 -5.22
N HIS A 238 6.64 2.25 -6.04
CA HIS A 238 5.40 1.54 -6.30
C HIS A 238 5.27 1.09 -7.76
N GLY A 239 4.20 0.35 -8.03
CA GLY A 239 3.77 0.00 -9.37
C GLY A 239 2.36 0.47 -9.67
N ILE A 240 2.10 0.88 -10.90
CA ILE A 240 0.75 1.11 -11.44
C ILE A 240 0.58 0.24 -12.69
N SER A 241 -0.59 -0.38 -12.82
CA SER A 241 -0.91 -1.20 -14.00
C SER A 241 -0.82 -0.39 -15.29
N GLN A 242 -0.19 -0.95 -16.34
CA GLN A 242 -0.14 -0.33 -17.64
C GLN A 242 -1.54 -0.05 -18.25
N ALA A 243 -2.54 -0.83 -17.87
CA ALA A 243 -3.92 -0.63 -18.34
C ALA A 243 -4.61 0.58 -17.70
N SER A 244 -4.04 1.14 -16.63
CA SER A 244 -4.60 2.28 -15.89
C SER A 244 -3.97 3.63 -16.29
N LEU A 245 -2.87 3.62 -17.06
CA LEU A 245 -2.13 4.79 -17.55
C LEU A 245 -2.12 4.83 -19.08
#